data_7675110955b23d08a0491337f8d74b43
#
_entry.id   7675110955b23d08a0491337f8d74b43
#
_cell.length_a   1.000
_cell.length_b   1.000
_cell.length_c   1.000
_cell.angle_alpha   90.00
_cell.angle_beta   90.00
_cell.angle_gamma   90.00
#
_symmetry.space_group_name_H-M   'P 1'
#
loop_
_entity.id
_entity.type
_entity.pdbx_description
1 polymer ?
#
loop_
_entity_poly.entity_id
_entity_poly.type
_entity_poly.pdbx_seq_one_letter_code
_entity_poly.pdbx_strand_id
1 'polypeptide(L)'
;MIVPVNIEELASYVNDGEKTVFFFTADWCGDCRFIKPFLPEIEAENPDYRFIQVDRDAYLELAKEWDVYGIPSLVVLEKGQEIGRLVNRERKTKGQINEFLASIREKGSVK
;
A
#
# COMPACT_ATOMS: atom_id res chain seq x y z
N MET A 1 -8.18 -5.41 5.73
CA MET A 1 -6.89 -5.48 4.99
C MET A 1 -6.32 -6.89 5.11
N ILE A 2 -5.86 -7.42 4.02
CA ILE A 2 -5.30 -8.77 3.99
C ILE A 2 -3.87 -8.76 4.53
N VAL A 3 -3.56 -9.69 5.44
CA VAL A 3 -2.21 -9.86 5.98
C VAL A 3 -1.66 -11.19 5.47
N PRO A 4 -0.69 -11.17 4.52
CA PRO A 4 -0.12 -12.42 4.01
C PRO A 4 0.53 -13.24 5.12
N VAL A 5 0.37 -14.56 5.07
CA VAL A 5 0.94 -15.44 6.09
C VAL A 5 2.40 -15.79 5.80
N ASN A 6 2.85 -15.63 4.55
CA ASN A 6 4.24 -15.90 4.15
C ASN A 6 4.57 -15.18 2.85
N ILE A 7 5.83 -15.31 2.43
CA ILE A 7 6.30 -14.63 1.22
C ILE A 7 5.65 -15.18 -0.05
N GLU A 8 5.31 -16.45 -0.09
CA GLU A 8 4.66 -17.07 -1.24
C GLU A 8 3.27 -16.48 -1.47
N GLU A 9 2.51 -16.28 -0.38
CA GLU A 9 1.20 -15.65 -0.48
C GLU A 9 1.34 -14.18 -0.94
N LEU A 10 2.29 -13.45 -0.35
CA LEU A 10 2.55 -12.07 -0.76
C LEU A 10 2.89 -11.99 -2.24
N ALA A 11 3.78 -12.88 -2.71
CA ALA A 11 4.16 -12.92 -4.12
C ALA A 11 2.96 -13.22 -5.03
N SER A 12 2.03 -14.05 -4.58
CA SER A 12 0.83 -14.34 -5.36
C SER A 12 -0.02 -13.08 -5.57
N TYR A 13 -0.12 -12.22 -4.56
CA TYR A 13 -0.85 -10.96 -4.69
C TYR A 13 -0.14 -9.96 -5.61
N VAL A 14 1.19 -10.01 -5.65
CA VAL A 14 1.97 -9.16 -6.55
C VAL A 14 1.74 -9.59 -8.00
N ASN A 15 1.61 -10.89 -8.24
CA ASN A 15 1.62 -11.46 -9.59
C ASN A 15 0.24 -11.74 -10.20
N ASP A 16 -0.84 -11.59 -9.42
CA ASP A 16 -2.17 -11.96 -9.90
C ASP A 16 -2.86 -10.90 -10.78
N GLY A 17 -2.24 -9.75 -10.96
CA GLY A 17 -2.75 -8.70 -11.84
C GLY A 17 -3.84 -7.81 -11.26
N GLU A 18 -4.32 -8.10 -10.06
CA GLU A 18 -5.36 -7.31 -9.42
C GLU A 18 -4.84 -5.92 -9.03
N LYS A 19 -5.74 -4.93 -9.03
CA LYS A 19 -5.42 -3.56 -8.60
C LYS A 19 -5.26 -3.55 -7.09
N THR A 20 -4.02 -3.44 -6.63
CA THR A 20 -3.68 -3.68 -5.23
C THR A 20 -2.84 -2.57 -4.63
N VAL A 21 -3.22 -2.14 -3.44
CA VAL A 21 -2.42 -1.23 -2.61
C VAL A 21 -1.62 -2.09 -1.63
N PHE A 22 -0.30 -2.01 -1.71
CA PHE A 22 0.58 -2.64 -0.75
C PHE A 22 0.95 -1.60 0.31
N PHE A 23 0.43 -1.79 1.52
CA PHE A 23 0.63 -0.86 2.63
C PHE A 23 1.77 -1.36 3.50
N PHE A 24 2.91 -0.67 3.44
CA PHE A 24 4.10 -1.02 4.21
C PHE A 24 4.05 -0.39 5.59
N THR A 25 4.20 -1.21 6.61
CA THR A 25 4.06 -0.82 8.01
C THR A 25 5.03 -1.61 8.90
N ALA A 26 5.11 -1.22 10.18
CA ALA A 26 5.84 -1.97 11.19
C ALA A 26 5.22 -1.68 12.56
N ASP A 27 5.30 -2.65 13.47
CA ASP A 27 4.70 -2.53 14.80
C ASP A 27 5.30 -1.39 15.64
N TRP A 28 6.59 -1.10 15.46
CA TRP A 28 7.28 -0.06 16.21
C TRP A 28 7.02 1.34 15.69
N CYS A 29 6.40 1.49 14.56
CA CYS A 29 6.24 2.76 13.86
C CYS A 29 5.03 3.54 14.40
N GLY A 30 5.29 4.67 15.07
CA GLY A 30 4.22 5.50 15.63
C GLY A 30 3.30 6.09 14.58
N ASP A 31 3.85 6.52 13.45
CA ASP A 31 3.05 7.08 12.36
C ASP A 31 2.20 6.01 11.67
N CYS A 32 2.65 4.76 11.68
CA CYS A 32 1.87 3.64 11.19
C CYS A 32 0.68 3.38 12.13
N ARG A 33 0.91 3.44 13.42
CA ARG A 33 -0.16 3.28 14.42
C ARG A 33 -1.18 4.41 14.36
N PHE A 34 -0.74 5.61 13.99
CA PHE A 34 -1.63 6.76 13.83
C PHE A 34 -2.67 6.51 12.74
N ILE A 35 -2.26 6.00 11.59
CA ILE A 35 -3.17 5.82 10.46
C ILE A 35 -3.98 4.53 10.54
N LYS A 36 -3.51 3.54 11.29
CA LYS A 36 -4.13 2.21 11.35
C LYS A 36 -5.62 2.22 11.67
N PRO A 37 -6.13 3.00 12.65
CA PRO A 37 -7.56 3.04 12.95
C PRO A 37 -8.42 3.53 11.79
N PHE A 38 -7.85 4.26 10.84
CA PHE A 38 -8.57 4.81 9.69
C PHE A 38 -8.57 3.88 8.47
N LEU A 39 -7.78 2.81 8.50
CA LEU A 39 -7.67 1.91 7.36
C LEU A 39 -8.98 1.24 6.95
N PRO A 40 -9.85 0.78 7.90
CA PRO A 40 -11.14 0.22 7.49
C PRO A 40 -12.00 1.20 6.69
N GLU A 41 -12.01 2.49 7.08
CA GLU A 41 -12.73 3.52 6.33
C GLU A 41 -12.12 3.75 4.95
N ILE A 42 -10.79 3.80 4.89
CA ILE A 42 -10.07 4.00 3.63
C ILE A 42 -10.40 2.86 2.66
N GLU A 43 -10.41 1.63 3.15
CA GLU A 43 -10.77 0.47 2.34
C GLU A 43 -12.22 0.56 1.85
N ALA A 44 -13.14 0.94 2.74
CA ALA A 44 -14.55 1.07 2.41
C ALA A 44 -14.79 2.17 1.37
N GLU A 45 -14.02 3.25 1.44
CA GLU A 45 -14.14 4.38 0.50
C GLU A 45 -13.42 4.14 -0.82
N ASN A 46 -12.63 3.09 -0.91
CA ASN A 46 -11.85 2.75 -2.11
C ASN A 46 -12.04 1.26 -2.48
N PRO A 47 -13.28 0.84 -2.75
CA PRO A 47 -13.58 -0.58 -2.98
C PRO A 47 -13.02 -1.12 -4.29
N ASP A 48 -12.55 -0.27 -5.18
CA ASP A 48 -11.91 -0.64 -6.44
C ASP A 48 -10.46 -1.09 -6.24
N TYR A 49 -9.91 -0.93 -5.03
CA TYR A 49 -8.55 -1.39 -4.70
C TYR A 49 -8.62 -2.53 -3.69
N ARG A 50 -7.71 -3.49 -3.85
CA ARG A 50 -7.46 -4.51 -2.83
C ARG A 50 -6.31 -4.02 -1.96
N PHE A 51 -6.42 -4.15 -0.62
CA PHE A 51 -5.38 -3.67 0.31
C PHE A 51 -4.67 -4.85 0.95
N ILE A 52 -3.34 -4.85 0.83
CA ILE A 52 -2.47 -5.88 1.41
C ILE A 52 -1.52 -5.19 2.40
N GLN A 53 -1.48 -5.70 3.63
CA GLN A 53 -0.55 -5.19 4.63
C GLN A 53 0.79 -5.91 4.49
N VAL A 54 1.87 -5.14 4.41
CA VAL A 54 3.22 -5.69 4.30
C VAL A 54 4.03 -5.21 5.51
N ASP A 55 4.49 -6.16 6.32
CA ASP A 55 5.39 -5.86 7.44
C ASP A 55 6.78 -5.59 6.86
N ARG A 56 7.23 -4.34 6.96
CA ARG A 56 8.50 -3.90 6.42
C ARG A 56 9.68 -4.72 6.95
N ASP A 57 9.63 -5.10 8.22
CA ASP A 57 10.73 -5.85 8.83
C ASP A 57 10.72 -7.33 8.41
N ALA A 58 9.54 -7.93 8.33
CA ALA A 58 9.43 -9.32 7.89
C ALA A 58 9.81 -9.49 6.40
N TYR A 59 9.50 -8.49 5.58
CA TYR A 59 9.75 -8.52 4.13
C TYR A 59 10.73 -7.42 3.71
N LEU A 60 11.82 -7.30 4.47
CA LEU A 60 12.81 -6.25 4.27
C LEU A 60 13.43 -6.26 2.87
N GLU A 61 13.67 -7.44 2.33
CA GLU A 61 14.26 -7.56 0.98
C GLU A 61 13.30 -7.01 -0.08
N LEU A 62 12.01 -7.25 0.08
CA LEU A 62 11.01 -6.69 -0.84
C LEU A 62 10.97 -5.17 -0.73
N ALA A 63 11.01 -4.64 0.49
CA ALA A 63 11.02 -3.20 0.71
C ALA A 63 12.23 -2.55 0.05
N LYS A 64 13.40 -3.18 0.15
CA LYS A 64 14.62 -2.71 -0.50
C LYS A 64 14.50 -2.77 -2.02
N GLU A 65 14.01 -3.88 -2.54
CA GLU A 65 13.85 -4.08 -3.98
C GLU A 65 12.89 -3.05 -4.57
N TRP A 66 11.83 -2.72 -3.86
CA TRP A 66 10.84 -1.74 -4.32
C TRP A 66 11.19 -0.30 -3.91
N ASP A 67 12.35 -0.10 -3.31
CA ASP A 67 12.83 1.22 -2.89
C ASP A 67 11.86 1.91 -1.93
N VAL A 68 11.30 1.13 -1.01
CA VAL A 68 10.42 1.64 0.05
C VAL A 68 11.31 2.00 1.24
N TYR A 69 11.76 3.24 1.29
CA TYR A 69 12.73 3.70 2.27
C TYR A 69 12.12 4.31 3.53
N GLY A 70 10.82 4.44 3.59
CA GLY A 70 10.11 5.01 4.73
C GLY A 70 8.77 4.32 4.94
N ILE A 71 8.21 4.46 6.14
CA ILE A 71 6.89 3.93 6.50
C ILE A 71 6.14 4.95 7.37
N PRO A 72 4.80 4.96 7.31
CA PRO A 72 3.95 4.15 6.44
C PRO A 72 4.08 4.58 4.97
N SER A 73 4.08 3.62 4.08
CA SER A 73 4.19 3.88 2.64
C SER A 73 3.23 3.00 1.86
N LEU A 74 2.82 3.49 0.69
CA LEU A 74 1.90 2.76 -0.18
C LEU A 74 2.49 2.63 -1.57
N VAL A 75 2.43 1.41 -2.13
CA VAL A 75 2.80 1.14 -3.51
C VAL A 75 1.61 0.45 -4.16
N VAL A 76 1.18 0.94 -5.31
CA VAL A 76 -0.01 0.42 -5.99
C VAL A 76 0.40 -0.24 -7.29
N LEU A 77 -0.01 -1.50 -7.44
CA LEU A 77 0.25 -2.27 -8.65
C LEU A 77 -1.07 -2.63 -9.33
N GLU A 78 -1.01 -2.76 -10.65
CA GLU A 78 -2.09 -3.31 -11.46
C GLU A 78 -1.47 -3.98 -12.69
N LYS A 79 -1.90 -5.21 -12.98
CA LYS A 79 -1.38 -5.99 -14.11
C LYS A 79 0.14 -6.15 -14.05
N GLY A 80 0.67 -6.29 -12.82
CA GLY A 80 2.09 -6.47 -12.59
C GLY A 80 2.93 -5.21 -12.73
N GLN A 81 2.32 -4.05 -12.88
CA GLN A 81 3.02 -2.79 -13.06
C GLN A 81 2.68 -1.81 -11.94
N GLU A 82 3.65 -1.03 -11.51
CA GLU A 82 3.42 0.02 -10.54
C GLU A 82 2.68 1.17 -11.20
N ILE A 83 1.51 1.51 -10.64
CA ILE A 83 0.70 2.62 -11.15
C ILE A 83 0.70 3.82 -10.22
N GLY A 84 1.29 3.71 -9.03
CA GLY A 84 1.46 4.82 -8.13
C GLY A 84 2.23 4.44 -6.90
N ARG A 85 2.83 5.44 -6.24
CA ARG A 85 3.50 5.23 -4.95
C ARG A 85 3.43 6.49 -4.10
N LEU A 86 3.26 6.27 -2.81
CA LEU A 86 3.33 7.32 -1.80
C LEU A 86 4.35 6.84 -0.78
N VAL A 87 5.62 7.08 -1.08
CA VAL A 87 6.76 6.57 -0.31
C VAL A 87 7.58 7.73 0.24
N ASN A 88 7.59 7.86 1.57
CA ASN A 88 8.43 8.80 2.29
C ASN A 88 8.40 8.41 3.77
N ARG A 89 9.03 9.20 4.63
CA ARG A 89 9.11 8.93 6.07
C ARG A 89 8.08 9.70 6.88
N GLU A 90 7.17 10.39 6.21
CA GLU A 90 6.21 11.25 6.86
C GLU A 90 4.94 10.50 7.26
N ARG A 91 4.27 11.04 8.29
CA ARG A 91 2.94 10.58 8.69
C ARG A 91 1.97 10.81 7.55
N LYS A 92 1.04 9.88 7.36
CA LYS A 92 -0.03 9.99 6.37
C LYS A 92 -1.36 10.15 7.09
N THR A 93 -2.22 11.00 6.53
CA THR A 93 -3.61 11.14 6.98
C THR A 93 -4.53 10.39 6.03
N LYS A 94 -5.76 10.13 6.50
CA LYS A 94 -6.79 9.52 5.66
C LYS A 94 -7.00 10.35 4.38
N GLY A 95 -7.07 11.70 4.52
CA GLY A 95 -7.26 12.59 3.39
C GLY A 95 -6.15 12.47 2.35
N GLN A 96 -4.89 12.40 2.82
CA GLN A 96 -3.75 12.26 1.91
C GLN A 96 -3.78 10.94 1.15
N ILE A 97 -4.14 9.85 1.82
CA ILE A 97 -4.23 8.55 1.16
C ILE A 97 -5.36 8.55 0.14
N ASN A 98 -6.54 9.07 0.50
CA ASN A 98 -7.66 9.16 -0.43
C ASN A 98 -7.34 10.03 -1.64
N GLU A 99 -6.67 11.17 -1.45
CA GLU A 99 -6.22 12.01 -2.55
C GLU A 99 -5.23 11.29 -3.46
N PHE A 100 -4.30 10.56 -2.86
CA PHE A 100 -3.33 9.77 -3.62
C PHE A 100 -4.03 8.73 -4.50
N LEU A 101 -4.96 7.98 -3.93
CA LEU A 101 -5.71 6.95 -4.68
C LEU A 101 -6.58 7.58 -5.77
N ALA A 102 -7.20 8.72 -5.47
CA ALA A 102 -7.99 9.46 -6.47
C ALA A 102 -7.12 9.93 -7.63
N SER A 103 -5.89 10.36 -7.35
CA SER A 103 -4.97 10.83 -8.39
C SER A 103 -4.61 9.70 -9.37
N ILE A 104 -4.51 8.47 -8.88
CA ILE A 104 -4.27 7.31 -9.74
C ILE A 104 -5.46 7.07 -10.66
N ARG A 105 -6.69 7.16 -10.14
CA ARG A 105 -7.91 7.01 -10.94
C ARG A 105 -7.98 8.05 -12.05
N GLU A 106 -7.65 9.30 -11.73
CA GLU A 106 -7.66 10.39 -12.69
C GLU A 106 -6.68 10.14 -13.85
N LYS A 107 -5.47 9.67 -13.53
CA LYS A 107 -4.48 9.33 -14.56
C LYS A 107 -4.98 8.22 -15.46
N GLY A 108 -5.67 7.24 -14.89
CA GLY A 108 -6.25 6.13 -15.66
C GLY A 108 -7.35 6.58 -16.59
N SER A 109 -8.11 7.62 -16.23
CA SER A 109 -9.25 8.10 -17.00
C SER A 109 -8.88 9.11 -18.10
N VAL A 110 -7.68 9.62 -18.09
CA VAL A 110 -7.21 10.66 -19.03
C VAL A 110 -6.74 10.08 -20.37
N LYS A 111 -6.70 8.80 -20.48
CA LYS A 111 -6.24 8.15 -21.73
C LYS A 111 -7.21 8.40 -22.90
#